data_5aab00d1f4d3aa474b15e6201f99e89f
#
_entry.id   5aab00d1f4d3aa474b15e6201f99e89f
#
_cell.length_a   1.000
_cell.length_b   1.000
_cell.length_c   1.000
_cell.angle_alpha   90.00
_cell.angle_beta   90.00
_cell.angle_gamma   90.00
#
_symmetry.space_group_name_H-M   'P 1'
#
loop_
_entity.id
_entity.type
_entity.pdbx_description
1 polymer ?
#
loop_
_entity_poly.entity_id
_entity_poly.type
_entity_poly.pdbx_seq_one_letter_code
_entity_poly.pdbx_strand_id
1 'polypeptide(L)'
;MKKTKIVATLGPSSAREETLVGMIRAGVDVVRVNTSYGGHGDHARLAGLARAAAASAGRQLTLLLDTRGPKVRVGPLPEPLPLSAGEEVVLGERGIPLTAPEAVAGLARGVRILLADGALELVVLGATEGGVRCRVLRGGDLREGKGVNIPDVALSLPSLTPFDRESLARAGEMGFDCVALSFVQRPEDVTEARGLVGKGMWVVAKIELAAAVRRMEEIVAVADGAMVARGDLGVEIDLYRVPLVQRRLVDLCNAQAKPVIVATQMLRSMVDSPVPTRAEVADVANAVWDGADAVMLSEETAVGKHPVEACLLYTSPSPRDRTRSRMPSSA
;
A
#
# COMPACT_ATOMS: atom_id res chain seq x y z
N MET A 1 26.53 4.54 8.21
CA MET A 1 25.15 4.19 8.64
C MET A 1 24.24 4.37 7.44
N LYS A 2 23.49 3.33 7.06
CA LYS A 2 22.51 3.37 5.96
C LYS A 2 21.45 4.46 6.24
N LYS A 3 21.17 5.34 5.28
CA LYS A 3 20.22 6.46 5.44
C LYS A 3 18.79 6.06 5.10
N THR A 4 18.59 5.36 3.98
CA THR A 4 17.27 4.87 3.59
C THR A 4 16.89 3.67 4.42
N LYS A 5 15.71 3.70 5.00
CA LYS A 5 15.17 2.63 5.87
C LYS A 5 14.54 1.51 5.05
N ILE A 6 14.48 0.31 5.64
CA ILE A 6 13.76 -0.83 5.05
C ILE A 6 12.50 -1.07 5.86
N VAL A 7 11.36 -1.02 5.18
CA VAL A 7 10.07 -1.47 5.70
C VAL A 7 9.81 -2.88 5.17
N ALA A 8 9.58 -3.85 6.05
CA ALA A 8 9.25 -5.23 5.67
C ALA A 8 7.87 -5.62 6.17
N THR A 9 7.05 -6.20 5.29
CA THR A 9 5.70 -6.66 5.65
C THR A 9 5.75 -8.05 6.24
N LEU A 10 5.08 -8.24 7.39
CA LEU A 10 4.91 -9.57 8.00
C LEU A 10 3.79 -10.34 7.32
N GLY A 11 4.02 -11.62 7.18
CA GLY A 11 3.08 -12.59 6.66
C GLY A 11 3.55 -14.01 6.91
N PRO A 12 2.91 -15.02 6.30
CA PRO A 12 3.20 -16.44 6.56
C PRO A 12 4.68 -16.83 6.45
N SER A 13 5.43 -16.23 5.52
CA SER A 13 6.87 -16.55 5.32
C SER A 13 7.77 -15.92 6.37
N SER A 14 7.37 -14.82 7.00
CA SER A 14 8.20 -14.07 7.94
C SER A 14 7.71 -14.08 9.39
N ALA A 15 6.50 -14.62 9.68
CA ALA A 15 5.92 -14.67 11.02
C ALA A 15 6.51 -15.79 11.90
N ARG A 16 7.85 -15.95 11.89
CA ARG A 16 8.63 -16.84 12.76
C ARG A 16 9.81 -16.07 13.32
N GLU A 17 10.12 -16.27 14.61
CA GLU A 17 11.15 -15.49 15.31
C GLU A 17 12.52 -15.57 14.59
N GLU A 18 12.95 -16.76 14.22
CA GLU A 18 14.23 -16.98 13.53
C GLU A 18 14.33 -16.16 12.22
N THR A 19 13.27 -16.22 11.38
CA THR A 19 13.21 -15.46 10.13
C THR A 19 13.24 -13.96 10.39
N LEU A 20 12.46 -13.48 11.38
CA LEU A 20 12.43 -12.08 11.76
C LEU A 20 13.76 -11.57 12.28
N VAL A 21 14.44 -12.34 13.14
CA VAL A 21 15.82 -12.03 13.61
C VAL A 21 16.76 -11.92 12.42
N GLY A 22 16.67 -12.86 11.46
CA GLY A 22 17.44 -12.81 10.21
C GLY A 22 17.19 -11.53 9.41
N MET A 23 15.92 -11.16 9.19
CA MET A 23 15.52 -9.93 8.48
C MET A 23 15.99 -8.66 9.21
N ILE A 24 15.87 -8.61 10.55
CA ILE A 24 16.32 -7.46 11.36
C ILE A 24 17.84 -7.32 11.28
N ARG A 25 18.59 -8.42 11.37
CA ARG A 25 20.05 -8.44 11.16
C ARG A 25 20.44 -8.06 9.74
N ALA A 26 19.63 -8.43 8.74
CA ALA A 26 19.77 -8.00 7.36
C ALA A 26 19.44 -6.50 7.15
N GLY A 27 18.97 -5.80 8.18
CA GLY A 27 18.85 -4.35 8.18
C GLY A 27 17.42 -3.80 8.11
N VAL A 28 16.41 -4.58 8.40
CA VAL A 28 15.03 -4.09 8.55
C VAL A 28 14.96 -3.09 9.70
N ASP A 29 14.34 -1.94 9.45
CA ASP A 29 14.17 -0.85 10.42
C ASP A 29 12.72 -0.71 10.86
N VAL A 30 11.77 -1.07 9.97
CA VAL A 30 10.33 -0.96 10.19
C VAL A 30 9.65 -2.27 9.79
N VAL A 31 8.79 -2.77 10.65
CA VAL A 31 7.94 -3.92 10.35
C VAL A 31 6.51 -3.43 10.14
N ARG A 32 5.93 -3.79 8.99
CA ARG A 32 4.54 -3.49 8.64
C ARG A 32 3.64 -4.70 8.89
N VAL A 33 2.52 -4.46 9.58
CA VAL A 33 1.40 -5.41 9.70
C VAL A 33 0.22 -4.88 8.89
N ASN A 34 -0.22 -5.66 7.89
CA ASN A 34 -1.34 -5.31 7.03
C ASN A 34 -2.65 -5.84 7.63
N THR A 35 -3.55 -4.94 8.05
CA THR A 35 -4.82 -5.31 8.69
C THR A 35 -5.87 -5.87 7.74
N SER A 36 -5.58 -5.93 6.43
CA SER A 36 -6.46 -6.64 5.48
C SER A 36 -6.56 -8.14 5.77
N TYR A 37 -5.64 -8.69 6.56
CA TYR A 37 -5.58 -10.09 6.96
C TYR A 37 -5.62 -10.22 8.47
N GLY A 38 -6.36 -11.22 8.97
CA GLY A 38 -6.48 -11.49 10.39
C GLY A 38 -7.36 -10.51 11.17
N GLY A 39 -7.41 -10.69 12.47
CA GLY A 39 -8.10 -9.83 13.43
C GLY A 39 -7.13 -9.11 14.37
N HIS A 40 -7.67 -8.27 15.27
CA HIS A 40 -6.86 -7.50 16.22
C HIS A 40 -5.93 -8.37 17.08
N GLY A 41 -6.39 -9.58 17.48
CA GLY A 41 -5.57 -10.54 18.22
C GLY A 41 -4.35 -11.03 17.41
N ASP A 42 -4.52 -11.28 16.11
CA ASP A 42 -3.42 -11.65 15.22
C ASP A 42 -2.42 -10.50 15.05
N HIS A 43 -2.94 -9.27 14.91
CA HIS A 43 -2.09 -8.09 14.77
C HIS A 43 -1.26 -7.84 16.02
N ALA A 44 -1.86 -7.94 17.22
CA ALA A 44 -1.14 -7.84 18.50
C ALA A 44 -0.09 -8.94 18.65
N ARG A 45 -0.42 -10.19 18.28
CA ARG A 45 0.52 -11.32 18.28
C ARG A 45 1.71 -11.08 17.36
N LEU A 46 1.48 -10.59 16.13
CA LEU A 46 2.55 -10.25 15.19
C LEU A 46 3.43 -9.11 15.71
N ALA A 47 2.83 -8.09 16.32
CA ALA A 47 3.58 -7.01 16.96
C ALA A 47 4.46 -7.52 18.10
N GLY A 48 3.92 -8.36 18.97
CA GLY A 48 4.68 -9.01 20.06
C GLY A 48 5.85 -9.85 19.55
N LEU A 49 5.62 -10.64 18.50
CA LEU A 49 6.66 -11.43 17.85
C LEU A 49 7.80 -10.55 17.28
N ALA A 50 7.44 -9.45 16.62
CA ALA A 50 8.42 -8.51 16.06
C ALA A 50 9.24 -7.82 17.16
N ARG A 51 8.63 -7.46 18.30
CA ARG A 51 9.33 -6.88 19.46
C ARG A 51 10.31 -7.90 20.08
N ALA A 52 9.89 -9.16 20.25
CA ALA A 52 10.76 -10.24 20.75
C ALA A 52 11.95 -10.46 19.83
N ALA A 53 11.73 -10.55 18.51
CA ALA A 53 12.80 -10.70 17.53
C ALA A 53 13.78 -9.50 17.52
N ALA A 54 13.26 -8.28 17.72
CA ALA A 54 14.09 -7.07 17.82
C ALA A 54 15.00 -7.12 19.06
N ALA A 55 14.43 -7.53 20.21
CA ALA A 55 15.20 -7.73 21.44
C ALA A 55 16.29 -8.80 21.25
N SER A 56 15.95 -9.96 20.65
CA SER A 56 16.90 -11.04 20.34
C SER A 56 17.99 -10.61 19.35
N ALA A 57 17.68 -9.67 18.44
CA ALA A 57 18.66 -9.09 17.51
C ALA A 57 19.49 -7.95 18.11
N GLY A 58 19.15 -7.44 19.29
CA GLY A 58 19.79 -6.28 19.93
C GLY A 58 19.58 -4.99 19.14
N ARG A 59 18.41 -4.80 18.49
CA ARG A 59 18.11 -3.65 17.63
C ARG A 59 16.76 -3.03 17.96
N GLN A 60 16.67 -1.71 17.76
CA GLN A 60 15.39 -1.02 17.76
C GLN A 60 14.63 -1.29 16.46
N LEU A 61 13.32 -1.40 16.56
CA LEU A 61 12.41 -1.68 15.45
C LEU A 61 11.15 -0.82 15.59
N THR A 62 10.72 -0.18 14.51
CA THR A 62 9.44 0.53 14.45
C THR A 62 8.36 -0.41 13.93
N LEU A 63 7.17 -0.38 14.54
CA LEU A 63 6.01 -1.17 14.11
C LEU A 63 4.96 -0.28 13.46
N LEU A 64 4.63 -0.59 12.22
CA LEU A 64 3.66 0.13 11.39
C LEU A 64 2.39 -0.71 11.21
N LEU A 65 1.25 -0.21 11.66
CA LEU A 65 -0.07 -0.78 11.38
C LEU A 65 -0.62 -0.15 10.10
N ASP A 66 -0.93 -0.95 9.09
CA ASP A 66 -1.46 -0.47 7.80
C ASP A 66 -2.94 -0.82 7.68
N THR A 67 -3.82 0.19 7.63
CA THR A 67 -5.28 0.01 7.59
C THR A 67 -5.72 -0.63 6.28
N ARG A 68 -6.84 -1.38 6.31
CA ARG A 68 -7.38 -2.03 5.10
C ARG A 68 -8.13 -1.08 4.18
N GLY A 69 -8.79 -0.05 4.76
CA GLY A 69 -9.66 0.87 4.04
C GLY A 69 -10.90 0.22 3.41
N PRO A 70 -11.73 1.01 2.74
CA PRO A 70 -13.00 0.56 2.14
C PRO A 70 -12.79 -0.06 0.74
N LYS A 71 -11.88 -1.02 0.60
CA LYS A 71 -11.61 -1.64 -0.70
C LYS A 71 -12.82 -2.39 -1.21
N VAL A 72 -13.41 -1.90 -2.29
CA VAL A 72 -14.52 -2.59 -2.98
C VAL A 72 -13.98 -3.83 -3.68
N ARG A 73 -14.69 -4.93 -3.53
CA ARG A 73 -14.33 -6.22 -4.14
C ARG A 73 -15.53 -6.87 -4.81
N VAL A 74 -15.26 -7.76 -5.75
CA VAL A 74 -16.26 -8.69 -6.27
C VAL A 74 -16.72 -9.58 -5.12
N GLY A 75 -18.02 -9.66 -4.92
CA GLY A 75 -18.66 -10.51 -3.92
C GLY A 75 -18.59 -11.98 -4.30
N PRO A 76 -19.32 -12.86 -3.59
CA PRO A 76 -19.30 -14.30 -3.83
C PRO A 76 -19.70 -14.66 -5.26
N LEU A 77 -18.89 -15.48 -5.90
CA LEU A 77 -19.17 -16.11 -7.20
C LEU A 77 -19.00 -17.63 -7.04
N PRO A 78 -19.97 -18.46 -7.47
CA PRO A 78 -19.88 -19.91 -7.33
C PRO A 78 -18.71 -20.51 -8.10
N GLU A 79 -18.33 -19.88 -9.22
CA GLU A 79 -17.21 -20.25 -10.09
C GLU A 79 -16.70 -19.01 -10.83
N PRO A 80 -15.49 -19.07 -11.43
CA PRO A 80 -15.00 -17.97 -12.25
C PRO A 80 -15.98 -17.62 -13.37
N LEU A 81 -16.31 -16.32 -13.48
CA LEU A 81 -17.23 -15.80 -14.49
C LEU A 81 -16.43 -15.30 -15.69
N PRO A 82 -16.51 -15.98 -16.86
CA PRO A 82 -15.88 -15.49 -18.08
C PRO A 82 -16.65 -14.27 -18.60
N LEU A 83 -15.94 -13.17 -18.83
CA LEU A 83 -16.48 -11.96 -19.43
C LEU A 83 -15.86 -11.73 -20.80
N SER A 84 -16.70 -11.51 -21.82
CA SER A 84 -16.25 -11.29 -23.20
C SER A 84 -16.30 -9.81 -23.56
N ALA A 85 -15.33 -9.32 -24.34
CA ALA A 85 -15.33 -7.94 -24.83
C ALA A 85 -16.60 -7.68 -25.67
N GLY A 86 -17.25 -6.55 -25.42
CA GLY A 86 -18.54 -6.16 -26.03
C GLY A 86 -19.79 -6.64 -25.28
N GLU A 87 -19.66 -7.57 -24.36
CA GLU A 87 -20.76 -8.07 -23.51
C GLU A 87 -21.30 -6.96 -22.59
N GLU A 88 -22.61 -6.99 -22.31
CA GLU A 88 -23.22 -6.11 -21.32
C GLU A 88 -23.50 -6.90 -20.04
N VAL A 89 -23.07 -6.35 -18.91
CA VAL A 89 -23.22 -6.92 -17.57
C VAL A 89 -23.77 -5.91 -16.60
N VAL A 90 -24.34 -6.36 -15.51
CA VAL A 90 -24.74 -5.50 -14.38
C VAL A 90 -23.80 -5.72 -13.22
N LEU A 91 -23.28 -4.64 -12.63
CA LEU A 91 -22.56 -4.67 -11.36
C LEU A 91 -23.50 -4.19 -10.25
N GLY A 92 -23.65 -4.94 -9.19
CA GLY A 92 -24.50 -4.61 -8.05
C GLY A 92 -25.37 -5.79 -7.60
N GLU A 93 -26.47 -5.52 -6.93
CA GLU A 93 -27.32 -6.53 -6.27
C GLU A 93 -27.94 -7.55 -7.23
N ARG A 94 -28.28 -7.12 -8.46
CA ARG A 94 -28.94 -7.95 -9.47
C ARG A 94 -28.01 -8.42 -10.60
N GLY A 95 -26.72 -8.52 -10.33
CA GLY A 95 -25.72 -8.95 -11.31
C GLY A 95 -24.47 -9.48 -10.66
N ILE A 96 -23.32 -9.02 -11.09
CA ILE A 96 -22.04 -9.33 -10.45
C ILE A 96 -22.03 -8.66 -9.07
N PRO A 97 -22.04 -9.42 -7.97
CA PRO A 97 -22.14 -8.86 -6.63
C PRO A 97 -20.89 -8.11 -6.23
N LEU A 98 -21.05 -7.05 -5.44
CA LEU A 98 -19.97 -6.25 -4.86
C LEU A 98 -20.06 -6.26 -3.33
N THR A 99 -18.91 -6.16 -2.66
CA THR A 99 -18.85 -6.05 -1.19
C THR A 99 -19.40 -4.72 -0.67
N ALA A 100 -19.43 -3.69 -1.54
CA ALA A 100 -20.02 -2.38 -1.27
C ALA A 100 -20.76 -1.92 -2.56
N PRO A 101 -21.99 -2.38 -2.80
CA PRO A 101 -22.73 -2.04 -4.01
C PRO A 101 -23.04 -0.54 -4.14
N GLU A 102 -23.07 0.19 -3.02
CA GLU A 102 -23.21 1.64 -2.99
C GLU A 102 -22.06 2.39 -3.69
N ALA A 103 -20.90 1.76 -3.83
CA ALA A 103 -19.74 2.35 -4.52
C ALA A 103 -20.00 2.59 -6.02
N VAL A 104 -20.90 1.82 -6.63
CA VAL A 104 -21.27 1.97 -8.05
C VAL A 104 -22.59 2.72 -8.24
N ALA A 105 -23.31 2.98 -7.14
CA ALA A 105 -24.59 3.69 -7.22
C ALA A 105 -24.40 5.11 -7.76
N GLY A 106 -25.20 5.47 -8.77
CA GLY A 106 -25.18 6.82 -9.35
C GLY A 106 -23.99 7.14 -10.25
N LEU A 107 -23.18 6.16 -10.63
CA LEU A 107 -22.09 6.39 -11.58
C LEU A 107 -22.64 6.87 -12.93
N ALA A 108 -22.03 7.93 -13.47
CA ALA A 108 -22.40 8.49 -14.74
C ALA A 108 -21.99 7.58 -15.91
N ARG A 109 -22.72 7.69 -17.03
CA ARG A 109 -22.36 7.03 -18.29
C ARG A 109 -20.95 7.43 -18.71
N GLY A 110 -20.17 6.47 -19.15
CA GLY A 110 -18.79 6.65 -19.61
C GLY A 110 -17.72 6.48 -18.51
N VAL A 111 -18.11 6.37 -17.24
CA VAL A 111 -17.18 6.07 -16.16
C VAL A 111 -16.58 4.67 -16.38
N ARG A 112 -15.26 4.56 -16.20
CA ARG A 112 -14.53 3.29 -16.29
C ARG A 112 -14.54 2.59 -14.94
N ILE A 113 -14.69 1.26 -15.00
CA ILE A 113 -14.57 0.38 -13.84
C ILE A 113 -13.51 -0.66 -14.17
N LEU A 114 -12.51 -0.79 -13.32
CA LEU A 114 -11.43 -1.74 -13.45
C LEU A 114 -11.61 -2.87 -12.44
N LEU A 115 -11.52 -4.12 -12.90
CA LEU A 115 -11.63 -5.30 -12.05
C LEU A 115 -10.31 -6.06 -12.06
N ALA A 116 -10.01 -6.78 -10.96
CA ALA A 116 -8.79 -7.59 -10.82
C ALA A 116 -7.51 -6.79 -11.13
N ASP A 117 -7.34 -5.65 -10.45
CA ASP A 117 -6.19 -4.75 -10.58
C ASP A 117 -5.97 -4.26 -12.03
N GLY A 118 -7.08 -4.04 -12.76
CA GLY A 118 -7.08 -3.54 -14.13
C GLY A 118 -6.92 -4.62 -15.20
N ALA A 119 -6.92 -5.92 -14.84
CA ALA A 119 -6.90 -7.00 -15.84
C ALA A 119 -8.17 -7.00 -16.70
N LEU A 120 -9.33 -6.68 -16.11
CA LEU A 120 -10.60 -6.50 -16.82
C LEU A 120 -11.02 -5.03 -16.75
N GLU A 121 -11.68 -4.56 -17.81
CA GLU A 121 -12.13 -3.16 -17.91
C GLU A 121 -13.55 -3.09 -18.42
N LEU A 122 -14.37 -2.29 -17.74
CA LEU A 122 -15.75 -2.03 -18.11
C LEU A 122 -15.99 -0.53 -18.23
N VAL A 123 -17.03 -0.16 -18.98
CA VAL A 123 -17.53 1.22 -19.07
C VAL A 123 -19.01 1.25 -18.69
N VAL A 124 -19.37 2.19 -17.84
CA VAL A 124 -20.78 2.39 -17.41
C VAL A 124 -21.63 2.87 -18.59
N LEU A 125 -22.74 2.19 -18.84
CA LEU A 125 -23.76 2.55 -19.83
C LEU A 125 -24.90 3.34 -19.21
N GLY A 126 -25.17 3.15 -17.91
CA GLY A 126 -26.21 3.84 -17.16
C GLY A 126 -26.60 3.09 -15.90
N ALA A 127 -27.38 3.79 -15.05
CA ALA A 127 -27.93 3.19 -13.84
C ALA A 127 -29.00 2.13 -14.17
N THR A 128 -29.15 1.15 -13.27
CA THR A 128 -30.22 0.16 -13.28
C THR A 128 -30.71 -0.07 -11.85
N GLU A 129 -31.81 -0.76 -11.68
CA GLU A 129 -32.31 -1.12 -10.35
C GLU A 129 -31.28 -2.02 -9.62
N GLY A 130 -30.76 -1.52 -8.50
CA GLY A 130 -29.77 -2.25 -7.68
C GLY A 130 -28.32 -2.24 -8.22
N GLY A 131 -27.97 -1.31 -9.15
CA GLY A 131 -26.60 -1.21 -9.61
C GLY A 131 -26.40 -0.39 -10.89
N VAL A 132 -25.37 -0.77 -11.67
CA VAL A 132 -25.04 -0.12 -12.95
C VAL A 132 -24.88 -1.16 -14.06
N ARG A 133 -25.43 -0.83 -15.24
CA ARG A 133 -25.20 -1.58 -16.47
C ARG A 133 -23.92 -1.09 -17.11
N CYS A 134 -23.05 -2.06 -17.44
CA CYS A 134 -21.74 -1.80 -18.02
C CYS A 134 -21.54 -2.59 -19.30
N ARG A 135 -20.66 -2.12 -20.17
CA ARG A 135 -20.11 -2.88 -21.29
C ARG A 135 -18.68 -3.27 -20.98
N VAL A 136 -18.34 -4.53 -21.22
CA VAL A 136 -16.98 -5.04 -21.10
C VAL A 136 -16.13 -4.50 -22.25
N LEU A 137 -15.06 -3.77 -21.92
CA LEU A 137 -14.06 -3.30 -22.89
C LEU A 137 -12.92 -4.28 -23.04
N ARG A 138 -12.45 -4.84 -21.92
CA ARG A 138 -11.43 -5.89 -21.86
C ARG A 138 -11.93 -7.00 -20.94
N GLY A 139 -12.11 -8.17 -21.53
CA GLY A 139 -12.63 -9.37 -20.89
C GLY A 139 -11.57 -10.24 -20.23
N GLY A 140 -12.02 -11.33 -19.62
CA GLY A 140 -11.21 -12.33 -18.94
C GLY A 140 -12.03 -13.05 -17.86
N ASP A 141 -11.39 -13.96 -17.10
CA ASP A 141 -12.03 -14.69 -16.01
C ASP A 141 -12.10 -13.85 -14.74
N LEU A 142 -13.30 -13.44 -14.35
CA LEU A 142 -13.56 -12.74 -13.11
C LEU A 142 -13.77 -13.74 -11.98
N ARG A 143 -13.08 -13.52 -10.85
CA ARG A 143 -13.20 -14.35 -9.64
C ARG A 143 -13.67 -13.52 -8.46
N GLU A 144 -14.31 -14.17 -7.48
CA GLU A 144 -14.66 -13.55 -6.20
C GLU A 144 -13.45 -12.93 -5.51
N GLY A 145 -13.67 -11.93 -4.67
CA GLY A 145 -12.64 -11.24 -3.89
C GLY A 145 -11.72 -10.32 -4.69
N LYS A 146 -11.81 -10.30 -6.02
CA LYS A 146 -11.00 -9.39 -6.86
C LYS A 146 -11.37 -7.94 -6.62
N GLY A 147 -10.35 -7.05 -6.62
CA GLY A 147 -10.52 -5.63 -6.44
C GLY A 147 -11.37 -4.99 -7.53
N VAL A 148 -12.16 -3.99 -7.15
CA VAL A 148 -12.96 -3.13 -8.03
C VAL A 148 -12.47 -1.71 -7.83
N ASN A 149 -11.93 -1.09 -8.87
CA ASN A 149 -11.45 0.29 -8.88
C ASN A 149 -12.31 1.12 -9.83
N ILE A 150 -12.56 2.35 -9.45
CA ILE A 150 -13.33 3.32 -10.25
C ILE A 150 -12.47 4.58 -10.40
N PRO A 151 -11.50 4.56 -11.33
CA PRO A 151 -10.59 5.68 -11.53
C PRO A 151 -11.36 6.99 -11.77
N ASP A 152 -10.78 8.11 -11.35
CA ASP A 152 -11.29 9.47 -11.54
C ASP A 152 -12.59 9.83 -10.80
N VAL A 153 -13.20 8.88 -10.09
CA VAL A 153 -14.40 9.12 -9.26
C VAL A 153 -14.01 9.10 -7.79
N ALA A 154 -14.32 10.19 -7.08
CA ALA A 154 -14.23 10.17 -5.62
C ALA A 154 -15.33 9.26 -5.07
N LEU A 155 -14.94 8.17 -4.45
CA LEU A 155 -15.90 7.24 -3.86
C LEU A 155 -16.61 7.93 -2.67
N SER A 156 -17.92 7.79 -2.59
CA SER A 156 -18.73 8.27 -1.45
C SER A 156 -18.54 7.41 -0.19
N LEU A 157 -17.54 6.54 -0.18
CA LEU A 157 -17.22 5.67 0.95
C LEU A 157 -16.30 6.40 1.93
N PRO A 158 -16.52 6.27 3.27
CA PRO A 158 -15.59 6.79 4.25
C PRO A 158 -14.24 6.07 4.12
N SER A 159 -13.13 6.79 4.23
CA SER A 159 -11.77 6.22 4.14
C SER A 159 -11.47 5.22 5.25
N LEU A 160 -12.10 5.37 6.42
CA LEU A 160 -11.96 4.47 7.55
C LEU A 160 -13.21 3.60 7.72
N THR A 161 -13.03 2.29 7.59
CA THR A 161 -14.08 1.31 7.93
C THR A 161 -14.28 1.24 9.47
N PRO A 162 -15.38 0.66 9.97
CA PRO A 162 -15.55 0.41 11.41
C PRO A 162 -14.39 -0.39 12.00
N PHE A 163 -13.87 -1.37 11.27
CA PHE A 163 -12.71 -2.15 11.70
C PHE A 163 -11.42 -1.30 11.76
N ASP A 164 -11.21 -0.38 10.80
CA ASP A 164 -10.04 0.51 10.83
C ASP A 164 -10.11 1.45 12.03
N ARG A 165 -11.29 2.00 12.35
CA ARG A 165 -11.49 2.86 13.52
C ARG A 165 -11.13 2.13 14.81
N GLU A 166 -11.59 0.88 14.97
CA GLU A 166 -11.23 0.06 16.14
C GLU A 166 -9.72 -0.27 16.15
N SER A 167 -9.15 -0.61 15.00
CA SER A 167 -7.70 -0.88 14.86
C SER A 167 -6.85 0.32 15.27
N LEU A 168 -7.24 1.53 14.81
CA LEU A 168 -6.53 2.77 15.13
C LEU A 168 -6.63 3.10 16.63
N ALA A 169 -7.82 2.98 17.23
CA ALA A 169 -8.01 3.23 18.66
C ALA A 169 -7.17 2.28 19.53
N ARG A 170 -6.94 1.05 19.08
CA ARG A 170 -6.19 0.02 19.81
C ARG A 170 -4.72 -0.10 19.38
N ALA A 171 -4.26 0.67 18.39
CA ALA A 171 -2.93 0.52 17.82
C ALA A 171 -1.81 0.60 18.87
N GLY A 172 -1.90 1.56 19.81
CA GLY A 172 -0.94 1.71 20.91
C GLY A 172 -0.94 0.52 21.88
N GLU A 173 -2.12 0.00 22.24
CA GLU A 173 -2.26 -1.17 23.12
C GLU A 173 -1.70 -2.43 22.45
N MET A 174 -1.86 -2.55 21.14
CA MET A 174 -1.28 -3.63 20.33
C MET A 174 0.23 -3.50 20.13
N GLY A 175 0.87 -2.40 20.58
CA GLY A 175 2.30 -2.19 20.53
C GLY A 175 2.85 -1.56 19.25
N PHE A 176 2.00 -0.90 18.43
CA PHE A 176 2.41 -0.17 17.23
C PHE A 176 2.91 1.25 17.57
N ASP A 177 3.85 1.76 16.77
CA ASP A 177 4.46 3.08 16.91
C ASP A 177 3.87 4.09 15.91
N CYS A 178 3.40 3.58 14.76
CA CYS A 178 2.83 4.40 13.70
C CYS A 178 1.74 3.64 12.93
N VAL A 179 0.90 4.40 12.24
CA VAL A 179 -0.18 3.87 11.40
C VAL A 179 -0.05 4.41 9.98
N ALA A 180 -0.36 3.59 8.98
CA ALA A 180 -0.49 4.00 7.58
C ALA A 180 -1.96 3.91 7.19
N LEU A 181 -2.50 4.99 6.62
CA LEU A 181 -3.89 5.11 6.26
C LEU A 181 -4.10 4.80 4.78
N SER A 182 -4.83 3.74 4.50
CA SER A 182 -5.26 3.39 3.15
C SER A 182 -6.45 4.25 2.72
N PHE A 183 -6.61 4.44 1.41
CA PHE A 183 -7.73 5.12 0.76
C PHE A 183 -7.95 6.57 1.23
N VAL A 184 -6.89 7.27 1.62
CA VAL A 184 -6.95 8.71 1.91
C VAL A 184 -7.35 9.47 0.64
N GLN A 185 -8.35 10.32 0.74
CA GLN A 185 -8.83 11.17 -0.36
C GLN A 185 -8.63 12.66 -0.07
N ARG A 186 -8.61 13.04 1.22
CA ARG A 186 -8.61 14.43 1.68
C ARG A 186 -7.95 14.56 3.06
N PRO A 187 -7.51 15.79 3.44
CA PRO A 187 -6.82 16.00 4.73
C PRO A 187 -7.70 15.63 5.94
N GLU A 188 -9.01 15.75 5.82
CA GLU A 188 -9.95 15.39 6.88
C GLU A 188 -9.84 13.91 7.29
N ASP A 189 -9.53 13.02 6.34
CA ASP A 189 -9.33 11.58 6.61
C ASP A 189 -8.13 11.35 7.55
N VAL A 190 -7.06 12.11 7.36
CA VAL A 190 -5.87 12.08 8.23
C VAL A 190 -6.18 12.67 9.60
N THR A 191 -6.92 13.79 9.63
CA THR A 191 -7.30 14.45 10.89
C THR A 191 -8.22 13.57 11.72
N GLU A 192 -9.15 12.87 11.08
CA GLU A 192 -10.04 11.90 11.73
C GLU A 192 -9.23 10.76 12.36
N ALA A 193 -8.32 10.14 11.60
CA ALA A 193 -7.47 9.07 12.12
C ALA A 193 -6.60 9.54 13.28
N ARG A 194 -6.06 10.76 13.22
CA ARG A 194 -5.28 11.35 14.30
C ARG A 194 -6.10 11.51 15.59
N GLY A 195 -7.41 11.76 15.48
CA GLY A 195 -8.32 11.79 16.63
C GLY A 195 -8.55 10.42 17.28
N LEU A 196 -8.31 9.33 16.55
CA LEU A 196 -8.51 7.96 17.03
C LEU A 196 -7.25 7.34 17.63
N VAL A 197 -6.06 7.69 17.13
CA VAL A 197 -4.79 7.15 17.62
C VAL A 197 -4.32 7.83 18.90
N GLY A 198 -3.51 7.14 19.69
CA GLY A 198 -2.92 7.69 20.93
C GLY A 198 -1.94 8.84 20.64
N LYS A 199 -1.72 9.68 21.68
CA LYS A 199 -0.73 10.77 21.60
C LYS A 199 0.66 10.22 21.27
N GLY A 200 1.35 10.88 20.33
CA GLY A 200 2.71 10.51 19.91
C GLY A 200 2.77 9.45 18.83
N MET A 201 1.65 8.85 18.44
CA MET A 201 1.60 7.92 17.31
C MET A 201 1.66 8.67 15.97
N TRP A 202 2.52 8.23 15.10
CA TRP A 202 2.69 8.83 13.77
C TRP A 202 1.62 8.34 12.80
N VAL A 203 1.10 9.26 12.00
CA VAL A 203 0.08 9.00 10.97
C VAL A 203 0.69 9.23 9.59
N VAL A 204 0.85 8.15 8.82
CA VAL A 204 1.39 8.14 7.47
C VAL A 204 0.22 8.05 6.48
N ALA A 205 0.08 9.02 5.59
CA ALA A 205 -0.95 9.01 4.55
C ALA A 205 -0.48 8.22 3.32
N LYS A 206 -1.28 7.24 2.87
CA LYS A 206 -1.00 6.51 1.64
C LYS A 206 -1.61 7.26 0.46
N ILE A 207 -0.76 7.63 -0.50
CA ILE A 207 -1.17 8.26 -1.75
C ILE A 207 -1.34 7.13 -2.78
N GLU A 208 -2.57 6.68 -2.94
CA GLU A 208 -2.92 5.51 -3.75
C GLU A 208 -4.18 5.72 -4.61
N LEU A 209 -4.84 6.88 -4.48
CA LEU A 209 -6.03 7.25 -5.24
C LEU A 209 -5.78 8.50 -6.08
N ALA A 210 -6.45 8.60 -7.23
CA ALA A 210 -6.39 9.80 -8.07
C ALA A 210 -6.87 11.06 -7.31
N ALA A 211 -7.84 10.93 -6.39
CA ALA A 211 -8.28 12.00 -5.50
C ALA A 211 -7.16 12.50 -4.58
N ALA A 212 -6.39 11.58 -3.98
CA ALA A 212 -5.25 11.92 -3.13
C ALA A 212 -4.15 12.64 -3.92
N VAL A 213 -3.88 12.21 -5.16
CA VAL A 213 -2.87 12.88 -6.01
C VAL A 213 -3.25 14.34 -6.28
N ARG A 214 -4.53 14.63 -6.48
CA ARG A 214 -5.01 16.01 -6.70
C ARG A 214 -4.86 16.92 -5.47
N ARG A 215 -4.97 16.35 -4.27
CA ARG A 215 -4.91 17.07 -2.98
C ARG A 215 -3.65 16.73 -2.16
N MET A 216 -2.60 16.30 -2.84
CA MET A 216 -1.39 15.77 -2.22
C MET A 216 -0.75 16.74 -1.22
N GLU A 217 -0.65 18.02 -1.58
CA GLU A 217 -0.08 19.07 -0.74
C GLU A 217 -0.85 19.25 0.57
N GLU A 218 -2.19 19.26 0.48
CA GLU A 218 -3.06 19.43 1.64
C GLU A 218 -2.99 18.21 2.58
N ILE A 219 -2.95 17.00 2.00
CA ILE A 219 -2.86 15.74 2.75
C ILE A 219 -1.50 15.65 3.46
N VAL A 220 -0.41 15.93 2.74
CA VAL A 220 0.93 15.88 3.32
C VAL A 220 1.09 16.95 4.41
N ALA A 221 0.46 18.11 4.28
CA ALA A 221 0.53 19.18 5.30
C ALA A 221 0.07 18.71 6.69
N VAL A 222 -0.96 17.85 6.76
CA VAL A 222 -1.55 17.37 8.04
C VAL A 222 -1.06 15.99 8.48
N ALA A 223 -0.41 15.21 7.60
CA ALA A 223 0.19 13.92 7.93
C ALA A 223 1.58 14.08 8.55
N ASP A 224 2.06 13.07 9.29
CA ASP A 224 3.44 13.03 9.80
C ASP A 224 4.43 12.48 8.77
N GLY A 225 3.94 11.75 7.77
CA GLY A 225 4.67 11.23 6.64
C GLY A 225 3.74 10.77 5.54
N ALA A 226 4.30 10.32 4.42
CA ALA A 226 3.51 9.80 3.31
C ALA A 226 4.07 8.48 2.75
N MET A 227 3.22 7.74 2.04
CA MET A 227 3.61 6.52 1.34
C MET A 227 3.09 6.57 -0.10
N VAL A 228 3.97 6.37 -1.07
CA VAL A 228 3.60 6.11 -2.46
C VAL A 228 3.21 4.64 -2.57
N ALA A 229 1.93 4.31 -2.58
CA ALA A 229 1.44 2.94 -2.72
C ALA A 229 1.20 2.61 -4.20
N ARG A 230 2.31 2.33 -4.92
CA ARG A 230 2.35 2.25 -6.40
C ARG A 230 1.43 1.19 -6.99
N GLY A 231 1.15 0.11 -6.27
CA GLY A 231 0.26 -0.96 -6.71
C GLY A 231 -1.16 -0.48 -6.94
N ASP A 232 -1.78 0.10 -5.90
CA ASP A 232 -3.13 0.65 -5.99
C ASP A 232 -3.15 1.93 -6.85
N LEU A 233 -2.13 2.80 -6.72
CA LEU A 233 -2.02 4.01 -7.53
C LEU A 233 -1.95 3.72 -9.03
N GLY A 234 -1.24 2.67 -9.46
CA GLY A 234 -1.10 2.30 -10.87
C GLY A 234 -2.37 1.73 -11.50
N VAL A 235 -3.40 1.42 -10.69
CA VAL A 235 -4.75 1.09 -11.16
C VAL A 235 -5.64 2.34 -11.24
N GLU A 236 -5.35 3.35 -10.40
CA GLU A 236 -6.14 4.57 -10.27
C GLU A 236 -5.75 5.68 -11.26
N ILE A 237 -4.50 5.67 -11.72
CA ILE A 237 -4.00 6.62 -12.73
C ILE A 237 -3.27 5.87 -13.84
N ASP A 238 -3.02 6.55 -14.96
CA ASP A 238 -2.21 5.97 -16.03
C ASP A 238 -0.84 5.54 -15.51
N LEU A 239 -0.43 4.31 -15.83
CA LEU A 239 0.78 3.68 -15.26
C LEU A 239 2.05 4.52 -15.50
N TYR A 240 2.17 5.18 -16.67
CA TYR A 240 3.31 6.05 -17.00
C TYR A 240 3.40 7.31 -16.11
N ARG A 241 2.31 7.68 -15.42
CA ARG A 241 2.28 8.83 -14.50
C ARG A 241 2.77 8.47 -13.10
N VAL A 242 2.77 7.18 -12.73
CA VAL A 242 3.17 6.74 -11.38
C VAL A 242 4.55 7.22 -10.98
N PRO A 243 5.61 7.11 -11.82
CA PRO A 243 6.94 7.62 -11.49
C PRO A 243 6.97 9.14 -11.27
N LEU A 244 6.17 9.89 -12.04
CA LEU A 244 6.08 11.35 -11.89
C LEU A 244 5.41 11.74 -10.57
N VAL A 245 4.33 11.05 -10.20
CA VAL A 245 3.65 11.25 -8.91
C VAL A 245 4.57 10.86 -7.75
N GLN A 246 5.29 9.74 -7.87
CA GLN A 246 6.28 9.32 -6.89
C GLN A 246 7.30 10.43 -6.61
N ARG A 247 7.94 10.93 -7.66
CA ARG A 247 8.96 11.97 -7.54
C ARG A 247 8.39 13.26 -6.92
N ARG A 248 7.22 13.70 -7.38
CA ARG A 248 6.55 14.88 -6.82
C ARG A 248 6.25 14.71 -5.32
N LEU A 249 5.76 13.53 -4.91
CA LEU A 249 5.49 13.26 -3.49
C LEU A 249 6.77 13.24 -2.66
N VAL A 250 7.84 12.64 -3.19
CA VAL A 250 9.15 12.62 -2.51
C VAL A 250 9.69 14.04 -2.34
N ASP A 251 9.67 14.85 -3.39
CA ASP A 251 10.12 16.25 -3.34
C ASP A 251 9.29 17.07 -2.34
N LEU A 252 7.96 16.88 -2.33
CA LEU A 252 7.05 17.58 -1.42
C LEU A 252 7.31 17.21 0.04
N CYS A 253 7.48 15.92 0.34
CA CYS A 253 7.77 15.46 1.70
C CYS A 253 9.13 15.97 2.18
N ASN A 254 10.16 15.91 1.33
CA ASN A 254 11.49 16.41 1.63
C ASN A 254 11.47 17.92 1.92
N ALA A 255 10.70 18.70 1.14
CA ALA A 255 10.54 20.15 1.37
C ALA A 255 9.87 20.48 2.72
N GLN A 256 9.01 19.59 3.22
CA GLN A 256 8.32 19.73 4.51
C GLN A 256 9.03 18.99 5.67
N ALA A 257 10.22 18.41 5.44
CA ALA A 257 10.94 17.57 6.40
C ALA A 257 10.10 16.41 6.95
N LYS A 258 9.26 15.79 6.13
CA LYS A 258 8.41 14.66 6.45
C LYS A 258 8.92 13.38 5.79
N PRO A 259 8.93 12.23 6.47
CA PRO A 259 9.39 10.98 5.88
C PRO A 259 8.46 10.51 4.77
N VAL A 260 9.06 9.94 3.73
CA VAL A 260 8.35 9.36 2.59
C VAL A 260 8.79 7.91 2.34
N ILE A 261 7.81 7.02 2.19
CA ILE A 261 8.01 5.61 1.91
C ILE A 261 7.61 5.33 0.45
N VAL A 262 8.51 4.73 -0.33
CA VAL A 262 8.17 4.19 -1.65
C VAL A 262 7.84 2.71 -1.51
N ALA A 263 6.64 2.32 -1.94
CA ALA A 263 6.04 1.03 -1.62
C ALA A 263 5.53 0.29 -2.85
N THR A 264 5.45 -1.03 -2.72
CA THR A 264 4.92 -2.03 -3.66
C THR A 264 5.75 -2.23 -4.93
N GLN A 265 5.84 -3.48 -5.37
CA GLN A 265 6.54 -3.90 -6.58
C GLN A 265 8.01 -3.45 -6.65
N MET A 266 8.68 -3.39 -5.47
CA MET A 266 10.08 -2.99 -5.41
C MET A 266 11.01 -4.12 -5.91
N LEU A 267 10.82 -5.34 -5.39
CA LEU A 267 11.57 -6.53 -5.73
C LEU A 267 10.63 -7.73 -5.96
N ARG A 268 9.54 -7.50 -6.72
CA ARG A 268 8.45 -8.47 -6.88
C ARG A 268 8.92 -9.85 -7.35
N SER A 269 9.96 -9.91 -8.21
CA SER A 269 10.53 -11.18 -8.67
C SER A 269 11.12 -12.02 -7.53
N MET A 270 11.56 -11.38 -6.43
CA MET A 270 12.12 -12.08 -5.27
C MET A 270 11.07 -12.78 -4.39
N VAL A 271 9.79 -12.70 -4.74
CA VAL A 271 8.79 -13.61 -4.16
C VAL A 271 9.16 -15.07 -4.47
N ASP A 272 9.64 -15.35 -5.67
CA ASP A 272 9.99 -16.68 -6.14
C ASP A 272 11.50 -16.87 -6.41
N SER A 273 12.21 -15.80 -6.78
CA SER A 273 13.63 -15.82 -7.14
C SER A 273 14.51 -15.34 -5.98
N PRO A 274 15.68 -15.95 -5.73
CA PRO A 274 16.63 -15.47 -4.72
C PRO A 274 17.35 -14.18 -5.13
N VAL A 275 17.22 -13.76 -6.40
CA VAL A 275 17.83 -12.55 -6.95
C VAL A 275 16.79 -11.73 -7.73
N PRO A 276 16.85 -10.38 -7.65
CA PRO A 276 15.93 -9.52 -8.38
C PRO A 276 16.32 -9.36 -9.84
N THR A 277 15.43 -8.79 -10.63
CA THR A 277 15.73 -8.32 -11.99
C THR A 277 16.56 -7.03 -11.94
N ARG A 278 17.28 -6.74 -13.05
CA ARG A 278 18.02 -5.47 -13.19
C ARG A 278 17.11 -4.25 -13.15
N ALA A 279 15.87 -4.36 -13.67
CA ALA A 279 14.89 -3.29 -13.65
C ALA A 279 14.46 -2.95 -12.21
N GLU A 280 14.21 -3.95 -11.37
CA GLU A 280 13.88 -3.76 -9.96
C GLU A 280 15.03 -3.11 -9.18
N VAL A 281 16.27 -3.55 -9.42
CA VAL A 281 17.45 -2.93 -8.79
C VAL A 281 17.56 -1.45 -9.19
N ALA A 282 17.32 -1.12 -10.47
CA ALA A 282 17.33 0.25 -10.97
C ALA A 282 16.17 1.08 -10.34
N ASP A 283 14.99 0.50 -10.20
CA ASP A 283 13.83 1.15 -9.58
C ASP A 283 14.10 1.50 -8.11
N VAL A 284 14.65 0.55 -7.34
CA VAL A 284 15.09 0.80 -5.97
C VAL A 284 16.13 1.92 -5.89
N ALA A 285 17.15 1.87 -6.75
CA ALA A 285 18.20 2.88 -6.78
C ALA A 285 17.61 4.27 -7.10
N ASN A 286 16.68 4.36 -8.07
CA ASN A 286 16.01 5.61 -8.42
C ASN A 286 15.19 6.16 -7.24
N ALA A 287 14.40 5.33 -6.54
CA ALA A 287 13.66 5.77 -5.37
C ALA A 287 14.57 6.36 -4.29
N VAL A 288 15.74 5.74 -4.06
CA VAL A 288 16.75 6.23 -3.12
C VAL A 288 17.40 7.53 -3.62
N TRP A 289 17.71 7.65 -4.91
CA TRP A 289 18.29 8.87 -5.50
C TRP A 289 17.30 10.03 -5.50
N ASP A 290 16.03 9.76 -5.76
CA ASP A 290 14.96 10.76 -5.66
C ASP A 290 14.83 11.31 -4.23
N GLY A 291 15.32 10.59 -3.23
CA GLY A 291 15.35 11.06 -1.84
C GLY A 291 14.34 10.38 -0.92
N ALA A 292 13.83 9.20 -1.27
CA ALA A 292 12.97 8.42 -0.38
C ALA A 292 13.67 8.09 0.94
N ASP A 293 12.97 8.27 2.06
CA ASP A 293 13.47 7.95 3.40
C ASP A 293 13.37 6.46 3.70
N ALA A 294 12.39 5.80 3.09
CA ALA A 294 12.22 4.37 3.22
C ALA A 294 11.72 3.72 1.91
N VAL A 295 12.05 2.44 1.76
CA VAL A 295 11.52 1.56 0.71
C VAL A 295 10.86 0.36 1.37
N MET A 296 9.73 -0.10 0.81
CA MET A 296 8.91 -1.13 1.43
C MET A 296 8.88 -2.41 0.59
N LEU A 297 9.17 -3.53 1.26
CA LEU A 297 8.95 -4.88 0.79
C LEU A 297 7.55 -5.35 1.24
N SER A 298 6.75 -5.83 0.32
CA SER A 298 5.36 -6.28 0.54
C SER A 298 5.28 -7.81 0.50
N GLU A 299 4.93 -8.38 -0.66
CA GLU A 299 4.82 -9.81 -0.85
C GLU A 299 6.17 -10.52 -0.71
N GLU A 300 7.26 -9.83 -1.06
CA GLU A 300 8.65 -10.33 -1.01
C GLU A 300 8.99 -10.88 0.38
N THR A 301 8.51 -10.22 1.43
CA THR A 301 8.74 -10.62 2.83
C THR A 301 7.53 -11.28 3.47
N ALA A 302 6.31 -11.02 2.99
CA ALA A 302 5.09 -11.57 3.58
C ALA A 302 4.84 -13.03 3.17
N VAL A 303 5.02 -13.36 1.88
CA VAL A 303 4.73 -14.67 1.30
C VAL A 303 5.87 -15.22 0.44
N GLY A 304 6.91 -14.42 0.18
CA GLY A 304 8.04 -14.80 -0.66
C GLY A 304 8.89 -15.92 -0.04
N LYS A 305 9.62 -16.62 -0.89
CA LYS A 305 10.50 -17.71 -0.52
C LYS A 305 11.83 -17.25 0.06
N HIS A 306 12.20 -15.97 -0.17
CA HIS A 306 13.52 -15.39 0.12
C HIS A 306 13.42 -14.09 0.95
N PRO A 307 12.72 -14.06 2.11
CA PRO A 307 12.43 -12.81 2.84
C PRO A 307 13.71 -12.14 3.40
N VAL A 308 14.70 -12.90 3.80
CA VAL A 308 15.98 -12.36 4.35
C VAL A 308 16.84 -11.80 3.23
N GLU A 309 16.96 -12.52 2.11
CA GLU A 309 17.73 -12.11 0.93
C GLU A 309 17.17 -10.82 0.33
N ALA A 310 15.84 -10.68 0.28
CA ALA A 310 15.18 -9.46 -0.18
C ALA A 310 15.59 -8.25 0.70
N CYS A 311 15.72 -8.43 2.01
CA CYS A 311 16.19 -7.37 2.91
C CYS A 311 17.68 -7.05 2.68
N LEU A 312 18.52 -8.06 2.43
CA LEU A 312 19.97 -7.87 2.21
C LEU A 312 20.30 -7.03 0.98
N LEU A 313 19.49 -7.07 -0.07
CA LEU A 313 19.70 -6.26 -1.27
C LEU A 313 19.77 -4.77 -0.96
N TYR A 314 18.94 -4.29 -0.04
CA TYR A 314 18.88 -2.88 0.36
C TYR A 314 20.02 -2.45 1.29
N THR A 315 20.71 -3.41 1.91
CA THR A 315 21.85 -3.11 2.80
C THR A 315 23.17 -3.04 2.08
N SER A 316 23.24 -3.46 0.82
CA SER A 316 24.37 -3.16 -0.06
C SER A 316 24.58 -1.64 -0.13
N PRO A 317 25.83 -1.12 -0.27
CA PRO A 317 26.11 0.31 -0.16
C PRO A 317 25.17 1.13 -1.05
N SER A 318 24.28 1.90 -0.42
CA SER A 318 23.33 2.77 -1.11
C SER A 318 24.10 3.82 -1.91
N PRO A 319 23.65 4.16 -3.12
CA PRO A 319 24.19 5.31 -3.87
C PRO A 319 24.21 6.60 -3.06
N ARG A 320 23.22 6.80 -2.16
CA ARG A 320 23.12 7.96 -1.27
C ARG A 320 24.20 7.96 -0.17
N ASP A 321 24.73 6.80 0.21
CA ASP A 321 25.79 6.68 1.19
C ASP A 321 27.16 7.10 0.62
N ARG A 322 27.36 6.98 -0.69
CA ARG A 322 28.58 7.35 -1.42
C ARG A 322 28.71 8.85 -1.69
N THR A 323 27.61 9.61 -1.75
CA THR A 323 27.63 11.04 -2.12
C THR A 323 28.21 11.96 -1.03
N ARG A 324 28.42 11.49 0.20
CA ARG A 324 29.04 12.25 1.29
C ARG A 324 30.54 12.08 1.42
N SER A 325 31.19 11.18 0.68
CA SER A 325 32.64 10.99 0.73
C SER A 325 33.43 11.94 -0.18
N ARG A 326 32.76 12.87 -0.85
CA ARG A 326 33.39 13.90 -1.71
C ARG A 326 33.28 15.30 -1.11
N MET A 327 33.53 15.45 0.19
CA MET A 327 34.04 16.72 0.68
C MET A 327 35.54 16.73 0.41
N PRO A 328 36.10 17.70 -0.34
CA PRO A 328 37.55 17.88 -0.38
C PRO A 328 38.00 18.11 1.06
N SER A 329 38.98 17.36 1.50
CA SER A 329 39.79 17.76 2.65
C SER A 329 40.42 19.09 2.27
N SER A 330 39.82 20.19 2.70
CA SER A 330 40.50 21.50 2.68
C SER A 330 41.68 21.39 3.58
N ALA A 331 42.84 21.62 2.99
CA ALA A 331 44.11 21.83 3.66
C ALA A 331 44.02 22.91 4.74
#